data_2de14833a39e26a0853c5c65a1ea4351
#
_entry.id   2de14833a39e26a0853c5c65a1ea4351
#
_cell.length_a   1.000
_cell.length_b   1.000
_cell.length_c   1.000
_cell.angle_alpha   90.00
_cell.angle_beta   90.00
_cell.angle_gamma   90.00
#
_symmetry.space_group_name_H-M   'P 1'
#
loop_
_entity.id
_entity.type
_entity.pdbx_description
1 polymer ?
#
loop_
_entity_poly.entity_id
_entity_poly.type
_entity_poly.pdbx_seq_one_letter_code
_entity_poly.pdbx_strand_id
1 'polypeptide(L)'
;MIAYVDSSLIVRAYLEDEDGSIAAQRVLADPSIAKYTGRWTRIEVSGAIVRAARAGRPVLRDDMLTRLDADLRPAGRIRVLAGDDAEIEARALAIARDHGLRALDALHVALASIAIPKLADKGEPIGFASRDGDQATVAESLGFAAV
;
A
#
# COMPACT_ATOMS: atom_id res chain seq x y z
N MET A 1 12.49 9.51 4.77
CA MET A 1 12.19 8.10 4.40
C MET A 1 11.22 8.07 3.25
N ILE A 2 11.40 7.17 2.33
CA ILE A 2 10.43 6.87 1.26
C ILE A 2 9.81 5.49 1.52
N ALA A 3 8.48 5.36 1.45
CA ALA A 3 7.80 4.10 1.74
C ALA A 3 6.74 3.75 0.70
N TYR A 4 6.69 2.48 0.35
CA TYR A 4 5.53 1.89 -0.31
C TYR A 4 4.46 1.59 0.73
N VAL A 5 3.23 2.02 0.47
CA VAL A 5 2.07 1.81 1.34
C VAL A 5 1.11 0.86 0.63
N ASP A 6 0.93 -0.31 1.20
CA ASP A 6 0.01 -1.32 0.70
C ASP A 6 -1.45 -0.95 0.99
N SER A 7 -2.36 -1.53 0.21
CA SER A 7 -3.80 -1.33 0.36
C SER A 7 -4.32 -1.73 1.74
N SER A 8 -3.75 -2.77 2.37
CA SER A 8 -4.16 -3.25 3.69
C SER A 8 -3.94 -2.20 4.79
N LEU A 9 -2.84 -1.44 4.73
CA LEU A 9 -2.60 -0.34 5.65
C LEU A 9 -3.61 0.79 5.44
N ILE A 10 -3.88 1.14 4.18
CA ILE A 10 -4.83 2.22 3.85
C ILE A 10 -6.24 1.84 4.30
N VAL A 11 -6.69 0.62 4.02
CA VAL A 11 -7.99 0.11 4.51
C VAL A 11 -8.08 0.25 6.02
N ARG A 12 -7.05 -0.19 6.74
CA ARG A 12 -7.02 -0.11 8.19
C ARG A 12 -7.05 1.32 8.72
N ALA A 13 -6.40 2.25 8.04
CA ALA A 13 -6.45 3.66 8.42
C ALA A 13 -7.81 4.32 8.19
N TYR A 14 -8.58 3.84 7.21
CA TYR A 14 -9.90 4.35 6.88
C TYR A 14 -11.01 3.72 7.73
N LEU A 15 -10.91 2.42 8.02
CA LEU A 15 -11.89 1.70 8.81
C LEU A 15 -11.52 1.79 10.30
N GLU A 16 -12.03 2.83 10.98
CA GLU A 16 -11.64 3.20 12.35
C GLU A 16 -12.00 2.15 13.41
N ASP A 17 -12.90 1.24 13.10
CA ASP A 17 -13.28 0.10 13.94
C ASP A 17 -12.33 -1.10 13.84
N GLU A 18 -11.27 -1.00 13.03
CA GLU A 18 -10.25 -2.03 12.90
C GLU A 18 -9.14 -1.89 13.97
N ASP A 19 -8.69 -3.01 14.52
CA ASP A 19 -7.54 -3.03 15.41
C ASP A 19 -6.30 -2.45 14.71
N GLY A 20 -5.62 -1.51 15.38
CA GLY A 20 -4.45 -0.84 14.81
C GLY A 20 -4.75 0.29 13.82
N SER A 21 -6.03 0.72 13.69
CA SER A 21 -6.41 1.85 12.82
C SER A 21 -5.65 3.12 13.17
N ILE A 22 -5.48 3.44 14.46
CA ILE A 22 -4.73 4.61 14.94
C ILE A 22 -3.26 4.56 14.48
N ALA A 23 -2.62 3.40 14.56
CA ALA A 23 -1.23 3.23 14.10
C ALA A 23 -1.12 3.44 12.58
N ALA A 24 -2.06 2.88 11.81
CA ALA A 24 -2.12 3.07 10.37
C ALA A 24 -2.37 4.54 9.98
N GLN A 25 -3.25 5.24 10.71
CA GLN A 25 -3.50 6.66 10.51
C GLN A 25 -2.24 7.50 10.78
N ARG A 26 -1.46 7.17 11.82
CA ARG A 26 -0.18 7.85 12.11
C ARG A 26 0.81 7.72 10.97
N VAL A 27 0.97 6.53 10.40
CA VAL A 27 1.83 6.32 9.22
C VAL A 27 1.38 7.19 8.05
N LEU A 28 0.06 7.22 7.76
CA LEU A 28 -0.47 8.05 6.67
C LEU A 28 -0.33 9.56 6.95
N ALA A 29 -0.40 9.99 8.21
CA ALA A 29 -0.30 11.40 8.60
C ALA A 29 1.14 11.89 8.73
N ASP A 30 2.14 11.00 8.87
CA ASP A 30 3.53 11.40 9.10
C ASP A 30 4.12 12.12 7.87
N PRO A 31 4.45 13.42 7.98
CA PRO A 31 5.02 14.19 6.87
C PRO A 31 6.48 13.81 6.55
N SER A 32 7.16 13.12 7.45
CA SER A 32 8.56 12.68 7.23
C SER A 32 8.66 11.47 6.32
N ILE A 33 7.52 10.82 6.01
CA ILE A 33 7.44 9.67 5.11
C ILE A 33 6.85 10.12 3.78
N ALA A 34 7.64 10.03 2.70
CA ALA A 34 7.12 10.14 1.34
C ALA A 34 6.42 8.83 0.94
N LYS A 35 5.11 8.88 0.74
CA LYS A 35 4.25 7.70 0.56
C LYS A 35 3.93 7.43 -0.90
N TYR A 36 4.11 6.18 -1.31
CA TYR A 36 3.84 5.69 -2.65
C TYR A 36 3.00 4.42 -2.59
N THR A 37 2.19 4.19 -3.62
CA THR A 37 1.37 2.98 -3.74
C THR A 37 1.17 2.59 -5.19
N GLY A 38 0.62 1.41 -5.46
CA GLY A 38 0.29 0.94 -6.80
C GLY A 38 -1.09 1.38 -7.28
N ARG A 39 -1.31 1.31 -8.60
CA ARG A 39 -2.59 1.65 -9.24
C ARG A 39 -3.77 0.76 -8.78
N TRP A 40 -3.48 -0.48 -8.33
CA TRP A 40 -4.51 -1.41 -7.85
C TRP A 40 -5.11 -1.00 -6.51
N THR A 41 -4.37 -0.25 -5.70
CA THR A 41 -4.76 0.22 -4.37
C THR A 41 -6.12 0.92 -4.38
N ARG A 42 -6.38 1.76 -5.39
CA ARG A 42 -7.69 2.44 -5.50
C ARG A 42 -8.83 1.44 -5.61
N ILE A 43 -8.66 0.37 -6.40
CA ILE A 43 -9.67 -0.68 -6.60
C ILE A 43 -9.87 -1.46 -5.32
N GLU A 44 -8.79 -1.90 -4.67
CA GLU A 44 -8.83 -2.72 -3.46
C GLU A 44 -9.47 -1.98 -2.28
N VAL A 45 -9.01 -0.75 -2.02
CA VAL A 45 -9.52 0.07 -0.91
C VAL A 45 -10.98 0.45 -1.15
N SER A 46 -11.36 0.84 -2.38
CA SER A 46 -12.76 1.11 -2.73
C SER A 46 -13.64 -0.11 -2.49
N GLY A 47 -13.18 -1.29 -2.93
CA GLY A 47 -13.89 -2.54 -2.70
C GLY A 47 -14.05 -2.87 -1.20
N ALA A 48 -13.01 -2.65 -0.40
CA ALA A 48 -13.05 -2.87 1.04
C ALA A 48 -14.05 -1.93 1.75
N ILE A 49 -14.05 -0.64 1.41
CA ILE A 49 -15.00 0.36 1.95
C ILE A 49 -16.44 -0.05 1.62
N VAL A 50 -16.71 -0.41 0.37
CA VAL A 50 -18.06 -0.82 -0.06
C VAL A 50 -18.51 -2.10 0.63
N ARG A 51 -17.63 -3.09 0.80
CA ARG A 51 -17.96 -4.33 1.54
C ARG A 51 -18.26 -4.05 3.00
N ALA A 52 -17.46 -3.19 3.66
CA ALA A 52 -17.69 -2.81 5.05
C ALA A 52 -19.07 -2.13 5.23
N ALA A 53 -19.41 -1.19 4.35
CA ALA A 53 -20.71 -0.53 4.37
C ALA A 53 -21.88 -1.51 4.17
N ARG A 54 -21.76 -2.45 3.22
CA ARG A 54 -22.76 -3.50 2.98
C ARG A 54 -22.90 -4.47 4.14
N ALA A 55 -21.84 -4.69 4.90
CA ALA A 55 -21.88 -5.50 6.12
C ALA A 55 -22.45 -4.78 7.34
N GLY A 56 -22.95 -3.55 7.17
CA GLY A 56 -23.57 -2.77 8.25
C GLY A 56 -22.56 -2.15 9.23
N ARG A 57 -21.28 -2.10 8.88
CA ARG A 57 -20.27 -1.39 9.69
C ARG A 57 -20.53 0.13 9.68
N PRO A 58 -20.13 0.87 10.74
CA PRO A 58 -20.34 2.32 10.84
C PRO A 58 -19.40 3.09 9.88
N VAL A 59 -19.63 2.95 8.58
CA VAL A 59 -18.77 3.49 7.52
C VAL A 59 -19.54 4.54 6.73
N LEU A 60 -19.01 5.75 6.69
CA LEU A 60 -19.49 6.82 5.80
C LEU A 60 -18.90 6.59 4.38
N ARG A 61 -19.51 5.66 3.65
CA ARG A 61 -19.02 5.13 2.38
C ARG A 61 -18.58 6.23 1.39
N ASP A 62 -19.48 7.16 1.10
CA ASP A 62 -19.26 8.15 0.04
C ASP A 62 -18.17 9.18 0.44
N ASP A 63 -18.13 9.54 1.72
CA ASP A 63 -17.08 10.42 2.27
C ASP A 63 -15.72 9.73 2.23
N MET A 64 -15.67 8.45 2.59
CA MET A 64 -14.41 7.67 2.53
C MET A 64 -13.92 7.48 1.10
N LEU A 65 -14.80 7.21 0.13
CA LEU A 65 -14.43 7.12 -1.29
C LEU A 65 -13.93 8.47 -1.82
N THR A 66 -14.59 9.57 -1.47
CA THR A 66 -14.16 10.93 -1.81
C THR A 66 -12.78 11.24 -1.22
N ARG A 67 -12.55 10.87 0.04
CA ARG A 67 -11.25 11.03 0.69
C ARG A 67 -10.17 10.19 0.01
N LEU A 68 -10.45 8.94 -0.32
CA LEU A 68 -9.52 8.07 -1.05
C LEU A 68 -9.10 8.69 -2.39
N ASP A 69 -10.07 9.19 -3.15
CA ASP A 69 -9.80 9.86 -4.42
C ASP A 69 -8.94 11.12 -4.24
N ALA A 70 -9.18 11.89 -3.17
CA ALA A 70 -8.35 13.04 -2.84
C ALA A 70 -6.92 12.65 -2.44
N ASP A 71 -6.75 11.57 -1.67
CA ASP A 71 -5.46 11.10 -1.23
C ASP A 71 -4.58 10.54 -2.37
N LEU A 72 -5.21 9.92 -3.38
CA LEU A 72 -4.53 9.27 -4.51
C LEU A 72 -4.44 10.15 -5.78
N ARG A 73 -4.93 11.40 -5.76
CA ARG A 73 -4.75 12.32 -6.89
C ARG A 73 -3.28 12.77 -7.01
N PRO A 74 -2.83 13.33 -8.15
CA PRO A 74 -1.43 13.75 -8.36
C PRO A 74 -0.86 14.66 -7.26
N ALA A 75 -1.68 15.54 -6.68
CA ALA A 75 -1.29 16.41 -5.55
C ALA A 75 -1.75 15.87 -4.18
N GLY A 76 -2.16 14.61 -4.11
CA GLY A 76 -2.58 13.95 -2.88
C GLY A 76 -1.39 13.54 -2.00
N ARG A 77 -1.69 13.09 -0.80
CA ARG A 77 -0.66 12.68 0.17
C ARG A 77 -0.03 11.32 -0.11
N ILE A 78 -0.58 10.53 -1.04
CA ILE A 78 -0.05 9.22 -1.45
C ILE A 78 0.11 9.26 -2.98
N ARG A 79 1.33 9.10 -3.46
CA ARG A 79 1.63 9.11 -4.88
C ARG A 79 1.41 7.73 -5.50
N VAL A 80 0.68 7.68 -6.60
CA VAL A 80 0.45 6.44 -7.33
C VAL A 80 1.60 6.21 -8.31
N LEU A 81 2.28 5.07 -8.16
CA LEU A 81 3.36 4.65 -9.04
C LEU A 81 2.81 4.05 -10.33
N ALA A 82 3.49 4.38 -11.41
CA ALA A 82 3.40 3.68 -12.68
C ALA A 82 4.71 2.92 -12.93
N GLY A 83 4.65 1.87 -13.73
CA GLY A 83 5.82 1.08 -14.13
C GLY A 83 5.51 0.29 -15.39
N ASP A 84 6.52 -0.39 -15.92
CA ASP A 84 6.34 -1.32 -17.04
C ASP A 84 5.57 -2.55 -16.56
N ASP A 85 4.43 -2.81 -17.17
CA ASP A 85 3.54 -3.90 -16.73
C ASP A 85 4.18 -5.27 -16.90
N ALA A 86 4.96 -5.49 -17.95
CA ALA A 86 5.63 -6.76 -18.19
C ALA A 86 6.75 -7.01 -17.17
N GLU A 87 7.51 -5.96 -16.81
CA GLU A 87 8.54 -6.04 -15.75
C GLU A 87 7.90 -6.37 -14.40
N ILE A 88 6.81 -5.67 -14.06
CA ILE A 88 6.09 -5.88 -12.79
C ILE A 88 5.52 -7.29 -12.73
N GLU A 89 4.86 -7.76 -13.80
CA GLU A 89 4.27 -9.10 -13.86
C GLU A 89 5.33 -10.20 -13.72
N ALA A 90 6.44 -10.09 -14.44
CA ALA A 90 7.54 -11.03 -14.35
C ALA A 90 8.12 -11.09 -12.93
N ARG A 91 8.32 -9.95 -12.30
CA ARG A 91 8.81 -9.86 -10.92
C ARG A 91 7.80 -10.42 -9.92
N ALA A 92 6.52 -10.11 -10.08
CA ALA A 92 5.45 -10.64 -9.23
C ALA A 92 5.31 -12.16 -9.36
N LEU A 93 5.44 -12.70 -10.57
CA LEU A 93 5.42 -14.13 -10.81
C LEU A 93 6.57 -14.85 -10.07
N ALA A 94 7.78 -14.29 -10.11
CA ALA A 94 8.91 -14.82 -9.36
C ALA A 94 8.62 -14.80 -7.85
N ILE A 95 8.18 -13.66 -7.30
CA ILE A 95 7.84 -13.51 -5.88
C ILE A 95 6.74 -14.50 -5.47
N ALA A 96 5.68 -14.65 -6.27
CA ALA A 96 4.60 -15.58 -5.97
C ALA A 96 5.07 -17.04 -5.94
N ARG A 97 5.97 -17.42 -6.85
CA ARG A 97 6.54 -18.79 -6.90
C ARG A 97 7.49 -19.08 -5.75
N ASP A 98 8.31 -18.10 -5.38
CA ASP A 98 9.36 -18.27 -4.36
C ASP A 98 8.80 -18.18 -2.93
N HIS A 99 7.75 -17.35 -2.72
CA HIS A 99 7.23 -17.04 -1.39
C HIS A 99 5.75 -17.40 -1.17
N GLY A 100 5.03 -17.81 -2.21
CA GLY A 100 3.63 -18.22 -2.09
C GLY A 100 2.65 -17.06 -1.88
N LEU A 101 3.03 -15.81 -2.16
CA LEU A 101 2.14 -14.67 -2.03
C LEU A 101 0.98 -14.74 -3.04
N ARG A 102 -0.18 -14.21 -2.65
CA ARG A 102 -1.31 -14.03 -3.56
C ARG A 102 -0.97 -13.02 -4.65
N ALA A 103 -1.70 -13.08 -5.76
CA ALA A 103 -1.39 -12.31 -6.96
C ALA A 103 -1.25 -10.79 -6.69
N LEU A 104 -2.22 -10.17 -5.99
CA LEU A 104 -2.16 -8.73 -5.71
C LEU A 104 -1.06 -8.39 -4.72
N ASP A 105 -0.84 -9.21 -3.68
CA ASP A 105 0.23 -9.01 -2.71
C ASP A 105 1.60 -9.08 -3.39
N ALA A 106 1.79 -10.05 -4.29
CA ALA A 106 3.01 -10.17 -5.09
C ALA A 106 3.20 -8.97 -6.06
N LEU A 107 2.13 -8.46 -6.67
CA LEU A 107 2.18 -7.27 -7.52
C LEU A 107 2.59 -6.01 -6.74
N HIS A 108 2.07 -5.82 -5.52
CA HIS A 108 2.48 -4.70 -4.67
C HIS A 108 3.96 -4.77 -4.30
N VAL A 109 4.44 -5.94 -3.85
CA VAL A 109 5.85 -6.13 -3.49
C VAL A 109 6.75 -5.98 -4.73
N ALA A 110 6.34 -6.51 -5.88
CA ALA A 110 7.07 -6.37 -7.13
C ALA A 110 7.24 -4.91 -7.54
N LEU A 111 6.14 -4.16 -7.60
CA LEU A 111 6.18 -2.73 -7.93
C LEU A 111 7.04 -1.94 -6.94
N ALA A 112 6.90 -2.20 -5.64
CA ALA A 112 7.74 -1.57 -4.62
C ALA A 112 9.22 -1.86 -4.87
N SER A 113 9.61 -3.12 -5.10
CA SER A 113 11.00 -3.53 -5.30
C SER A 113 11.64 -2.94 -6.56
N ILE A 114 10.84 -2.65 -7.60
CA ILE A 114 11.31 -2.05 -8.84
C ILE A 114 11.42 -0.53 -8.72
N ALA A 115 10.41 0.11 -8.11
CA ALA A 115 10.24 1.57 -8.20
C ALA A 115 10.85 2.33 -7.01
N ILE A 116 10.66 1.86 -5.78
CA ILE A 116 11.06 2.61 -4.58
C ILE A 116 12.58 2.85 -4.52
N PRO A 117 13.45 1.85 -4.80
CA PRO A 117 14.90 2.08 -4.78
C PRO A 117 15.38 3.11 -5.82
N LYS A 118 14.65 3.25 -6.93
CA LYS A 118 14.96 4.24 -7.98
C LYS A 118 14.57 5.68 -7.61
N LEU A 119 13.66 5.83 -6.63
CA LEU A 119 13.13 7.12 -6.17
C LEU A 119 13.83 7.62 -4.91
N ALA A 120 14.46 6.72 -4.15
CA ALA A 120 15.15 7.06 -2.92
C ALA A 120 16.48 7.78 -3.21
N ASP A 121 16.76 8.80 -2.42
CA ASP A 121 18.07 9.45 -2.43
C ASP A 121 19.14 8.50 -1.89
N LYS A 122 20.42 8.77 -2.21
CA LYS A 122 21.54 7.95 -1.74
C LYS A 122 21.57 7.87 -0.21
N GLY A 123 21.36 6.67 0.32
CA GLY A 123 21.33 6.41 1.77
C GLY A 123 20.00 6.73 2.43
N GLU A 124 18.97 7.12 1.66
CA GLU A 124 17.64 7.28 2.20
C GLU A 124 17.02 5.93 2.56
N PRO A 125 16.46 5.77 3.77
CA PRO A 125 15.78 4.54 4.16
C PRO A 125 14.54 4.29 3.28
N ILE A 126 14.42 3.06 2.78
CA ILE A 126 13.23 2.60 2.05
C ILE A 126 12.36 1.74 2.97
N GLY A 127 11.07 1.95 2.95
CA GLY A 127 10.10 1.25 3.80
C GLY A 127 8.98 0.59 3.02
N PHE A 128 8.38 -0.42 3.63
CA PHE A 128 7.16 -1.08 3.16
C PHE A 128 6.15 -1.14 4.29
N ALA A 129 5.01 -0.51 4.10
CA ALA A 129 3.94 -0.41 5.09
C ALA A 129 2.78 -1.33 4.69
N SER A 130 2.66 -2.47 5.35
CA SER A 130 1.58 -3.43 5.17
C SER A 130 1.05 -3.93 6.51
N ARG A 131 -0.18 -4.43 6.51
CA ARG A 131 -0.77 -5.17 7.63
C ARG A 131 -0.91 -6.66 7.33
N ASP A 132 -0.45 -7.09 6.17
CA ASP A 132 -0.28 -8.50 5.84
C ASP A 132 1.15 -8.94 6.22
N GLY A 133 1.24 -9.89 7.17
CA GLY A 133 2.52 -10.34 7.72
C GLY A 133 3.40 -11.07 6.70
N ASP A 134 2.80 -11.85 5.83
CA ASP A 134 3.54 -12.60 4.80
C ASP A 134 4.12 -11.62 3.77
N GLN A 135 3.32 -10.64 3.35
CA GLN A 135 3.76 -9.58 2.44
C GLN A 135 4.88 -8.72 3.05
N ALA A 136 4.73 -8.34 4.32
CA ALA A 136 5.74 -7.56 5.05
C ALA A 136 7.07 -8.34 5.15
N THR A 137 7.02 -9.63 5.51
CA THR A 137 8.19 -10.51 5.60
C THR A 137 8.94 -10.60 4.27
N VAL A 138 8.20 -10.74 3.15
CA VAL A 138 8.82 -10.77 1.82
C VAL A 138 9.45 -9.43 1.48
N ALA A 139 8.78 -8.31 1.77
CA ALA A 139 9.35 -6.99 1.55
C ALA A 139 10.63 -6.75 2.37
N GLU A 140 10.66 -7.18 3.63
CA GLU A 140 11.86 -7.12 4.47
C GLU A 140 13.03 -7.92 3.89
N SER A 141 12.77 -9.13 3.36
CA SER A 141 13.79 -9.94 2.69
C SER A 141 14.39 -9.27 1.44
N LEU A 142 13.66 -8.32 0.85
CA LEU A 142 14.10 -7.50 -0.28
C LEU A 142 14.75 -6.17 0.14
N GLY A 143 14.99 -5.96 1.45
CA GLY A 143 15.71 -4.82 1.98
C GLY A 143 14.84 -3.63 2.40
N PHE A 144 13.54 -3.78 2.48
CA PHE A 144 12.65 -2.75 3.01
C PHE A 144 12.60 -2.79 4.54
N ALA A 145 12.55 -1.62 5.17
CA ALA A 145 12.22 -1.53 6.59
C ALA A 145 10.70 -1.65 6.78
N ALA A 146 10.28 -2.30 7.87
CA ALA A 146 8.87 -2.27 8.28
C ALA A 146 8.46 -0.85 8.73
N VAL A 147 7.24 -0.42 8.35
CA VAL A 147 6.68 0.90 8.68
C VAL A 147 5.31 0.77 9.35
#